data_a8d4c2a8d6ac80b7665ceb4d2a08b781
#
_entry.id   a8d4c2a8d6ac80b7665ceb4d2a08b781
#
_cell.length_a   1.000
_cell.length_b   1.000
_cell.length_c   1.000
_cell.angle_alpha   90.00
_cell.angle_beta   90.00
_cell.angle_gamma   90.00
#
_symmetry.space_group_name_H-M   'P 1'
#
loop_
_entity.id
_entity.type
_entity.pdbx_description
1 polymer ?
#
loop_
_entity_poly.entity_id
_entity_poly.type
_entity_poly.pdbx_seq_one_letter_code
_entity_poly.pdbx_strand_id
1 'polypeptide(L)' 'MLLTAVLTAAEEGGFIALNPETGTTTQGETVAETVQNLKEATSLYLEEFPMNIHAHPLVTTFEVAHA' A
#
# COMPACT_ATOMS: atom_id res chain seq x y z
N MET A 1 -2.47 11.26 10.32
CA MET A 1 -1.85 9.93 10.50
C MET A 1 -1.06 9.57 9.25
N LEU A 2 0.20 9.23 9.41
CA LEU A 2 1.07 8.85 8.30
C LEU A 2 1.06 7.33 8.12
N LEU A 3 0.78 6.87 6.90
CA LEU A 3 0.75 5.44 6.58
C LEU A 3 1.62 5.17 5.36
N THR A 4 1.94 3.91 5.15
CA THR A 4 2.87 3.49 4.10
C THR A 4 2.10 2.98 2.88
N ALA A 5 2.59 3.30 1.69
CA ALA A 5 2.10 2.72 0.44
C ALA A 5 3.26 2.01 -0.25
N VAL A 6 3.05 0.74 -0.58
CA VAL A 6 4.01 -0.05 -1.36
C VAL A 6 3.36 -0.35 -2.70
N LEU A 7 3.97 0.12 -3.78
CA LEU A 7 3.38 -0.01 -5.11
C LEU A 7 4.14 -1.01 -5.96
N THR A 8 3.38 -1.73 -6.76
CA THR A 8 3.91 -2.72 -7.70
C THR A 8 3.21 -2.51 -9.03
N ALA A 9 3.97 -2.54 -10.12
CA ALA A 9 3.38 -2.48 -11.46
C ALA A 9 2.60 -3.77 -11.70
N ALA A 10 1.37 -3.65 -12.19
CA ALA A 10 0.54 -4.80 -12.51
C ALA A 10 0.88 -5.31 -13.92
N GLU A 11 0.80 -6.62 -14.13
CA GLU A 11 1.08 -7.22 -15.43
C GLU A 11 0.19 -6.68 -16.54
N GLU A 12 -1.05 -6.39 -16.21
CA GLU A 12 -2.06 -5.93 -17.17
C GLU A 12 -2.03 -4.43 -17.41
N GLY A 13 -1.09 -3.73 -16.79
CA GLY A 13 -1.00 -2.29 -16.81
C GLY A 13 -1.51 -1.68 -15.51
N GLY A 14 -1.11 -0.45 -15.24
CA GLY A 14 -1.45 0.21 -14.01
C GLY A 14 -0.63 -0.29 -12.83
N PHE A 15 -1.13 -0.03 -11.62
CA PHE A 15 -0.40 -0.30 -10.38
C PHE A 15 -1.32 -0.91 -9.33
N ILE A 16 -0.69 -1.64 -8.42
CA ILE A 16 -1.34 -2.17 -7.22
C ILE A 16 -0.61 -1.53 -6.04
N ALA A 17 -1.35 -1.10 -5.04
CA ALA A 17 -0.77 -0.53 -3.82
C ALA A 17 -1.21 -1.33 -2.61
N LEU A 18 -0.28 -1.55 -1.70
CA LEU A 18 -0.52 -2.20 -0.43
C LEU A 18 -0.21 -1.23 0.70
N ASN A 19 -1.12 -1.12 1.67
CA ASN A 19 -0.83 -0.48 2.94
C ASN A 19 -0.49 -1.58 3.95
N PRO A 20 0.79 -1.74 4.33
CA PRO A 20 1.16 -2.82 5.23
C PRO A 20 0.63 -2.68 6.65
N GLU A 21 0.34 -1.46 7.10
CA GLU A 21 -0.17 -1.26 8.46
C GLU A 21 -1.56 -1.86 8.65
N THR A 22 -2.41 -1.76 7.63
CA THR A 22 -3.79 -2.28 7.71
C THR A 22 -4.01 -3.53 6.86
N GLY A 23 -3.14 -3.78 5.89
CA GLY A 23 -3.33 -4.86 4.93
C GLY A 23 -4.24 -4.50 3.76
N THR A 24 -4.70 -3.23 3.67
CA THR A 24 -5.56 -2.80 2.56
C THR A 24 -4.78 -2.76 1.25
N THR A 25 -5.46 -3.14 0.16
CA THR A 25 -4.87 -3.07 -1.18
C THR A 25 -5.83 -2.35 -2.12
N THR A 26 -5.26 -1.66 -3.11
CA THR A 26 -6.03 -1.00 -4.17
C THR A 26 -5.28 -1.10 -5.48
N GLN A 27 -5.92 -0.66 -6.55
CA GLN A 27 -5.30 -0.60 -7.87
C GLN A 27 -5.72 0.68 -8.57
N GLY A 28 -4.98 1.08 -9.58
CA GLY A 28 -5.25 2.27 -10.37
C GLY A 28 -4.37 2.30 -11.60
N GLU A 29 -4.65 3.25 -12.49
CA GLU A 29 -3.93 3.37 -13.76
C GLU A 29 -2.58 4.08 -13.59
N THR A 30 -2.50 5.00 -12.64
CA THR A 30 -1.29 5.75 -12.35
C THR A 30 -0.90 5.58 -10.89
N VAL A 31 0.34 5.93 -10.55
CA VAL A 31 0.79 5.91 -9.15
C VAL A 31 -0.09 6.82 -8.30
N ALA A 32 -0.33 8.05 -8.78
CA ALA A 32 -1.13 9.03 -8.03
C ALA A 32 -2.56 8.53 -7.79
N GLU A 33 -3.20 7.96 -8.79
CA GLU A 33 -4.53 7.40 -8.67
C GLU A 33 -4.57 6.23 -7.69
N THR A 34 -3.59 5.34 -7.82
CA THR A 34 -3.51 4.15 -6.96
C THR A 34 -3.34 4.54 -5.49
N VAL A 35 -2.49 5.53 -5.22
CA VAL A 35 -2.29 6.04 -3.85
C VAL A 35 -3.55 6.71 -3.33
N GLN A 36 -4.24 7.49 -4.17
CA GLN A 36 -5.49 8.13 -3.78
C GLN A 36 -6.55 7.08 -3.43
N ASN A 37 -6.65 6.03 -4.25
CA ASN A 37 -7.57 4.92 -3.97
C ASN A 37 -7.21 4.21 -2.67
N LEU A 38 -5.92 4.03 -2.42
CA LEU A 38 -5.46 3.40 -1.18
C LEU A 38 -5.82 4.26 0.03
N LYS A 39 -5.66 5.57 -0.09
CA LYS A 39 -6.00 6.50 0.97
C LYS A 39 -7.49 6.37 1.34
N GLU A 40 -8.35 6.32 0.35
CA GLU A 40 -9.78 6.17 0.57
C GLU A 40 -10.13 4.84 1.22
N ALA A 41 -9.59 3.76 0.67
CA ALA A 41 -9.85 2.41 1.20
C ALA A 41 -9.34 2.25 2.63
N THR A 42 -8.14 2.78 2.91
CA THR A 42 -7.54 2.71 4.24
C THR A 42 -8.31 3.55 5.25
N SER A 43 -8.78 4.72 4.82
CA SER A 43 -9.60 5.58 5.67
C SER A 43 -10.90 4.88 6.09
N LEU A 44 -11.57 4.24 5.15
CA LEU A 44 -12.80 3.49 5.43
C LEU A 44 -12.52 2.31 6.36
N TYR A 45 -11.42 1.61 6.12
CA TYR A 45 -11.02 0.50 6.98
C TYR A 45 -10.81 0.96 8.43
N LEU A 46 -10.11 2.08 8.61
CA LEU A 46 -9.82 2.59 9.95
C LEU A 46 -11.04 3.16 10.65
N GLU A 47 -12.06 3.59 9.92
CA GLU A 47 -13.34 3.99 10.51
C GLU A 47 -14.04 2.78 11.15
N GLU A 48 -13.98 1.62 10.48
CA GLU A 48 -14.58 0.38 10.97
C GLU A 48 -13.71 -0.29 12.03
N PHE A 49 -12.39 -0.26 11.84
CA PHE A 49 -11.43 -0.97 12.68
C PHE A 49 -10.33 -0.02 13.13
N PRO A 50 -10.61 0.85 14.13
CA PRO A 50 -9.59 1.78 14.60
C PRO A 50 -8.35 1.06 15.10
N MET A 51 -7.19 1.59 14.74
CA MET A 51 -5.89 1.02 15.13
C MET A 51 -4.99 2.10 15.70
N ASN A 52 -4.17 1.70 16.67
CA ASN A 52 -3.08 2.54 17.16
C ASN A 52 -1.83 2.13 16.41
N ILE A 53 -1.38 2.99 15.50
CA ILE A 53 -0.20 2.71 14.70
C ILE A 53 0.97 3.49 15.27
N HIS A 54 1.92 2.78 15.87
CA HIS A 54 3.06 3.38 16.57
C HIS A 54 4.35 3.33 15.76
N ALA A 55 4.43 2.45 14.78
CA ALA A 55 5.62 2.28 13.97
C ALA A 55 5.23 2.00 12.53
N HIS A 56 6.09 2.43 11.63
CA HIS A 56 5.90 2.19 10.20
C HIS A 56 6.97 1.23 9.70
N PRO A 57 6.66 0.37 8.73
CA PRO A 57 7.67 -0.52 8.18
C PRO A 57 8.74 0.27 7.42
N LEU A 58 9.95 -0.24 7.45
CA LEU A 58 11.02 0.24 6.59
C LEU A 58 11.02 -0.65 5.35
N VAL A 59 10.81 -0.04 4.20
CA VAL A 59 10.72 -0.78 2.93
C VAL A 59 12.04 -0.66 2.20
N THR A 60 12.59 -1.78 1.78
CA THR A 60 13.83 -1.80 1.02
C THR A 60 13.84 -3.00 0.07
N THR A 61 14.82 -3.04 -0.79
CA THR A 61 15.02 -4.15 -1.73
C THR A 61 16.30 -4.88 -1.40
N PHE A 62 16.38 -6.12 -1.79
CA PHE A 62 17.60 -6.90 -1.62
C PHE A 62 17.69 -7.93 -2.75
N GLU A 63 18.91 -8.35 -3.05
CA GLU A 63 19.13 -9.33 -4.09
C GLU A 63 19.23 -10.72 -3.49
N VAL A 64 18.70 -11.67 -4.20
CA VAL A 64 18.80 -13.07 -3.84
C VAL A 64 19.62 -13.77 -4.92
N ALA A 65 20.62 -14.51 -4.50
CA ALA A 65 21.36 -15.35 -5.44
C ALA A 65 20.43 -16.48 -5.85
N HIS A 66 20.20 -16.63 -7.14
CA HIS A 66 19.32 -17.69 -7.61
C HIS A 66 20.11 -18.77 -8.34
N ALA A 67 19.54 -19.93 -8.30
CA ALA A 67 20.14 -21.08 -8.96
C ALA A 67 19.86 -21.06 -10.46
#